data_89dfae2d11718db399bdb2688ab577a4
#
_entry.id   89dfae2d11718db399bdb2688ab577a4
#
_cell.length_a   1.000
_cell.length_b   1.000
_cell.length_c   1.000
_cell.angle_alpha   90.00
_cell.angle_beta   90.00
_cell.angle_gamma   90.00
#
_symmetry.space_group_name_H-M   'P 1'
#
loop_
_entity.id
_entity.type
_entity.pdbx_description
1 polymer ?
#
loop_
_entity_poly.entity_id
_entity_poly.type
_entity_poly.pdbx_seq_one_letter_code
_entity_poly.pdbx_strand_id
1 'polypeptide(L)'
;MSNYRRLGALPISGGGSLVANQIVRSAQPCDFAVSDRDVFLSHRIQTVVDLRSSHERQRYPSTWLNDQSLSVIYAAIARDLRVSELYRERLRQDLSEQGATNTMRAIYSDYPVAAMHSISQLCHTLLARRGPVLVHCAAGKDRTGFVIAMLLEAIGVEREAIMHDYLLSNDHVAGDIEQQRQRLMVHFQLPDHMSPPDGVVSALMGVSAEYLEAAYAAIHQQFTTVD
;
A
#
# COMPACT_ATOMS: atom_id res chain seq x y z
N MET A 1 -4.79 -13.39 7.88
CA MET A 1 -4.49 -11.94 7.63
C MET A 1 -3.77 -11.78 6.29
N SER A 2 -4.37 -11.13 5.30
CA SER A 2 -3.73 -10.92 4.00
C SER A 2 -2.64 -9.85 4.07
N ASN A 3 -1.50 -10.10 3.42
CA ASN A 3 -0.35 -9.21 3.32
C ASN A 3 0.16 -8.67 4.68
N TYR A 4 -0.08 -9.43 5.76
CA TYR A 4 0.31 -9.07 7.11
C TYR A 4 1.75 -9.51 7.39
N ARG A 5 2.60 -8.54 7.70
CA ARG A 5 3.97 -8.79 8.13
C ARG A 5 4.55 -7.65 8.96
N ARG A 6 5.52 -7.98 9.79
CA ARG A 6 6.34 -7.02 10.53
C ARG A 6 7.61 -6.75 9.75
N LEU A 7 8.02 -5.50 9.68
CA LEU A 7 9.33 -5.18 9.11
C LEU A 7 10.43 -5.69 10.05
N GLY A 8 11.37 -6.41 9.45
CA GLY A 8 12.56 -6.93 10.15
C GLY A 8 13.61 -5.86 10.43
N ALA A 9 14.79 -6.29 10.83
CA ALA A 9 15.97 -5.45 10.94
C ALA A 9 16.55 -5.22 9.52
N LEU A 10 16.10 -4.14 8.87
CA LEU A 10 16.56 -3.76 7.52
C LEU A 10 17.85 -2.96 7.62
N PRO A 11 18.85 -3.19 6.74
CA PRO A 11 20.12 -2.48 6.77
C PRO A 11 19.95 -1.00 6.42
N ILE A 12 20.70 -0.13 7.13
CA ILE A 12 20.73 1.32 6.89
C ILE A 12 22.07 1.69 6.26
N SER A 13 22.04 2.49 5.22
CA SER A 13 23.24 3.02 4.56
C SER A 13 24.07 3.81 5.58
N GLY A 14 25.37 3.50 5.66
CA GLY A 14 26.25 4.09 6.69
C GLY A 14 26.35 3.29 7.97
N GLY A 15 25.64 2.20 8.10
CA GLY A 15 25.73 1.23 9.21
C GLY A 15 24.52 1.24 10.14
N GLY A 16 24.33 0.11 10.80
CA GLY A 16 23.17 -0.13 11.67
C GLY A 16 21.98 -0.77 10.93
N SER A 17 20.86 -0.83 11.61
CA SER A 17 19.64 -1.41 11.05
C SER A 17 18.39 -0.77 11.65
N LEU A 18 17.28 -0.86 10.92
CA LEU A 18 15.95 -0.53 11.44
C LEU A 18 15.65 -1.39 12.68
N VAL A 19 15.09 -0.78 13.71
CA VAL A 19 14.60 -1.54 14.87
C VAL A 19 13.45 -2.44 14.42
N ALA A 20 13.67 -3.75 14.51
CA ALA A 20 12.72 -4.74 14.05
C ALA A 20 11.35 -4.62 14.76
N ASN A 21 10.29 -4.98 14.05
CA ASN A 21 8.94 -5.11 14.58
C ASN A 21 8.27 -3.82 15.09
N GLN A 22 8.81 -2.65 14.79
CA GLN A 22 8.16 -1.37 15.10
C GLN A 22 7.12 -0.96 14.05
N ILE A 23 7.25 -1.46 12.83
CA ILE A 23 6.33 -1.22 11.73
C ILE A 23 5.75 -2.54 11.27
N VAL A 24 4.44 -2.57 11.17
CA VAL A 24 3.65 -3.70 10.67
C VAL A 24 2.85 -3.23 9.48
N ARG A 25 2.70 -4.03 8.45
CA ARG A 25 1.84 -3.73 7.31
C ARG A 25 0.84 -4.85 7.06
N SER A 26 -0.34 -4.51 6.51
CA SER A 26 -1.35 -5.51 6.13
C SER A 26 -2.33 -4.97 5.09
N ALA A 27 -3.18 -5.87 4.57
CA ALA A 27 -4.48 -5.50 4.03
C ALA A 27 -5.40 -4.97 5.15
N GLN A 28 -6.54 -4.43 4.77
CA GLN A 28 -7.52 -3.91 5.73
C GLN A 28 -7.93 -4.99 6.76
N PRO A 29 -7.97 -4.64 8.05
CA PRO A 29 -8.25 -5.59 9.12
C PRO A 29 -9.74 -5.87 9.36
N CYS A 30 -10.65 -5.47 8.46
CA CYS A 30 -12.09 -5.66 8.63
C CYS A 30 -12.50 -7.15 8.67
N ASP A 31 -11.76 -8.02 7.96
CA ASP A 31 -12.08 -9.44 7.78
C ASP A 31 -11.17 -10.37 8.60
N PHE A 32 -10.52 -9.85 9.65
CA PHE A 32 -9.66 -10.68 10.48
C PHE A 32 -10.49 -11.76 11.21
N ALA A 33 -10.13 -13.02 10.98
CA ALA A 33 -10.66 -14.14 11.76
C ALA A 33 -10.24 -14.03 13.25
N VAL A 34 -10.86 -14.78 14.13
CA VAL A 34 -10.50 -14.78 15.56
C VAL A 34 -9.01 -15.08 15.75
N SER A 35 -8.49 -16.11 15.09
CA SER A 35 -7.06 -16.46 15.12
C SER A 35 -6.14 -15.32 14.63
N ASP A 36 -6.60 -14.54 13.65
CA ASP A 36 -5.86 -13.37 13.16
C ASP A 36 -5.79 -12.26 14.20
N ARG A 37 -6.88 -12.05 14.94
CA ARG A 37 -6.95 -11.06 16.03
C ARG A 37 -6.02 -11.43 17.17
N ASP A 38 -5.92 -12.71 17.52
CA ASP A 38 -4.99 -13.18 18.54
C ASP A 38 -3.54 -12.92 18.16
N VAL A 39 -3.16 -13.18 16.91
CA VAL A 39 -1.83 -12.82 16.39
C VAL A 39 -1.60 -11.31 16.42
N PHE A 40 -2.57 -10.52 15.99
CA PHE A 40 -2.50 -9.05 16.04
C PHE A 40 -2.26 -8.55 17.48
N LEU A 41 -3.03 -9.04 18.43
CA LEU A 41 -2.91 -8.65 19.85
C LEU A 41 -1.56 -9.07 20.46
N SER A 42 -1.05 -10.26 20.08
CA SER A 42 0.26 -10.75 20.55
C SER A 42 1.42 -9.84 20.11
N HIS A 43 1.26 -9.11 19.01
CA HIS A 43 2.26 -8.15 18.50
C HIS A 43 2.22 -6.79 19.22
N ARG A 44 1.30 -6.59 20.18
CA ARG A 44 1.20 -5.38 21.01
C ARG A 44 1.15 -4.09 20.21
N ILE A 45 0.46 -4.11 19.05
CA ILE A 45 0.27 -2.93 18.23
C ILE A 45 -0.45 -1.86 19.07
N GLN A 46 0.07 -0.65 19.06
CA GLN A 46 -0.46 0.49 19.84
C GLN A 46 -1.24 1.45 18.96
N THR A 47 -0.87 1.54 17.70
CA THR A 47 -1.46 2.50 16.77
C THR A 47 -1.71 1.85 15.41
N VAL A 48 -2.82 2.20 14.81
CA VAL A 48 -3.19 1.81 13.44
C VAL A 48 -3.26 3.08 12.58
N VAL A 49 -2.51 3.10 11.49
CA VAL A 49 -2.57 4.16 10.47
C VAL A 49 -3.34 3.63 9.26
N ASP A 50 -4.56 4.11 9.10
CA ASP A 50 -5.47 3.71 8.03
C ASP A 50 -5.38 4.70 6.85
N LEU A 51 -4.81 4.23 5.74
CA LEU A 51 -4.61 5.01 4.52
C LEU A 51 -5.84 5.02 3.59
N ARG A 52 -6.93 4.36 3.98
CA ARG A 52 -8.15 4.27 3.16
C ARG A 52 -8.94 5.57 3.17
N SER A 53 -9.62 5.83 2.07
CA SER A 53 -10.60 6.92 1.97
C SER A 53 -11.76 6.73 2.95
N SER A 54 -12.50 7.79 3.23
CA SER A 54 -13.72 7.71 4.05
C SER A 54 -14.76 6.75 3.45
N HIS A 55 -14.91 6.75 2.13
CA HIS A 55 -15.82 5.85 1.41
C HIS A 55 -15.43 4.36 1.60
N GLU A 56 -14.14 4.01 1.48
CA GLU A 56 -13.67 2.65 1.73
C GLU A 56 -13.92 2.21 3.17
N ARG A 57 -13.68 3.09 4.15
CA ARG A 57 -13.92 2.80 5.57
C ARG A 57 -15.40 2.58 5.88
N GLN A 58 -16.29 3.37 5.26
CA GLN A 58 -17.74 3.19 5.41
C GLN A 58 -18.21 1.86 4.81
N ARG A 59 -17.66 1.49 3.64
CA ARG A 59 -18.03 0.25 2.95
C ARG A 59 -17.48 -0.99 3.65
N TYR A 60 -16.30 -0.91 4.23
CA TYR A 60 -15.58 -2.01 4.89
C TYR A 60 -15.09 -1.57 6.28
N PRO A 61 -15.98 -1.42 7.26
CA PRO A 61 -15.61 -0.95 8.58
C PRO A 61 -14.80 -2.01 9.35
N SER A 62 -13.73 -1.58 10.01
CA SER A 62 -12.91 -2.42 10.90
C SER A 62 -13.40 -2.27 12.35
N THR A 63 -14.66 -2.58 12.61
CA THR A 63 -15.36 -2.28 13.87
C THR A 63 -14.71 -2.93 15.09
N TRP A 64 -14.11 -4.10 14.95
CA TRP A 64 -13.44 -4.78 16.04
C TRP A 64 -12.21 -4.03 16.60
N LEU A 65 -11.62 -3.12 15.83
CA LEU A 65 -10.53 -2.26 16.31
C LEU A 65 -11.01 -1.27 17.36
N ASN A 66 -12.30 -0.89 17.34
CA ASN A 66 -12.86 0.05 18.31
C ASN A 66 -12.96 -0.52 19.73
N ASP A 67 -12.99 -1.86 19.85
CA ASP A 67 -13.04 -2.56 21.12
C ASP A 67 -11.65 -2.74 21.76
N GLN A 68 -10.60 -2.28 21.08
CA GLN A 68 -9.23 -2.38 21.54
C GLN A 68 -8.74 -1.01 22.04
N SER A 69 -7.82 -1.04 23.01
CA SER A 69 -7.15 0.17 23.49
C SER A 69 -6.11 0.67 22.47
N LEU A 70 -6.55 0.88 21.23
CA LEU A 70 -5.73 1.29 20.10
C LEU A 70 -5.97 2.74 19.73
N SER A 71 -4.92 3.44 19.31
CA SER A 71 -5.03 4.72 18.63
C SER A 71 -5.22 4.48 17.14
N VAL A 72 -6.33 4.89 16.54
CA VAL A 72 -6.55 4.81 15.09
C VAL A 72 -6.38 6.19 14.47
N ILE A 73 -5.42 6.30 13.55
CA ILE A 73 -5.12 7.54 12.82
C ILE A 73 -5.59 7.35 11.38
N TYR A 74 -6.52 8.20 10.97
CA TYR A 74 -7.03 8.24 9.60
C TYR A 74 -6.16 9.16 8.75
N ALA A 75 -5.17 8.58 8.07
CA ALA A 75 -4.22 9.26 7.20
C ALA A 75 -4.52 8.94 5.73
N ALA A 76 -5.74 9.23 5.30
CA ALA A 76 -6.20 8.87 3.96
C ALA A 76 -5.32 9.48 2.87
N ILE A 77 -4.83 8.66 1.95
CA ILE A 77 -4.38 9.14 0.65
C ILE A 77 -5.63 9.54 -0.11
N ALA A 78 -5.77 10.83 -0.34
CA ALA A 78 -7.03 11.57 -0.55
C ALA A 78 -7.94 11.05 -1.69
N ARG A 79 -7.44 10.22 -2.59
CA ARG A 79 -8.23 9.42 -3.54
C ARG A 79 -7.54 8.07 -3.69
N ASP A 80 -8.31 6.99 -3.75
CA ASP A 80 -7.78 5.81 -4.43
C ASP A 80 -7.63 6.21 -5.91
N LEU A 81 -6.40 6.56 -6.28
CA LEU A 81 -6.11 7.04 -7.63
C LEU A 81 -6.60 6.05 -8.69
N ARG A 82 -6.57 4.75 -8.37
CA ARG A 82 -7.03 3.68 -9.28
C ARG A 82 -8.51 3.75 -9.64
N VAL A 83 -9.36 4.37 -8.80
CA VAL A 83 -10.79 4.56 -9.10
C VAL A 83 -11.08 5.90 -9.75
N SER A 84 -10.07 6.72 -10.04
CA SER A 84 -10.27 7.96 -10.79
C SER A 84 -10.67 7.64 -12.22
N GLU A 85 -11.58 8.42 -12.79
CA GLU A 85 -12.06 8.19 -14.17
C GLU A 85 -10.91 8.29 -15.19
N LEU A 86 -9.92 9.12 -14.92
CA LEU A 86 -8.72 9.24 -15.77
C LEU A 86 -8.02 7.88 -15.97
N TYR A 87 -7.79 7.13 -14.88
CA TYR A 87 -7.07 5.85 -14.96
C TYR A 87 -7.96 4.71 -15.45
N ARG A 88 -9.25 4.77 -15.16
CA ARG A 88 -10.22 3.84 -15.76
C ARG A 88 -10.27 3.99 -17.27
N GLU A 89 -10.31 5.23 -17.75
CA GLU A 89 -10.34 5.50 -19.18
C GLU A 89 -9.05 5.07 -19.87
N ARG A 90 -7.88 5.33 -19.27
CA ARG A 90 -6.60 4.80 -19.79
C ARG A 90 -6.62 3.29 -19.95
N LEU A 91 -7.12 2.58 -18.95
CA LEU A 91 -7.20 1.11 -19.00
C LEU A 91 -8.21 0.63 -20.06
N ARG A 92 -9.32 1.33 -20.26
CA ARG A 92 -10.28 1.00 -21.34
C ARG A 92 -9.71 1.23 -22.74
N GLN A 93 -8.86 2.25 -22.89
CA GLN A 93 -8.21 2.54 -24.18
C GLN A 93 -7.12 1.55 -24.53
N ASP A 94 -6.43 1.00 -23.54
CA ASP A 94 -5.37 0.01 -23.75
C ASP A 94 -5.44 -1.08 -22.67
N LEU A 95 -6.21 -2.14 -22.94
CA LEU A 95 -6.38 -3.32 -22.10
C LEU A 95 -5.31 -4.39 -22.41
N SER A 96 -4.09 -3.98 -22.77
CA SER A 96 -2.91 -4.83 -22.84
C SER A 96 -2.16 -4.86 -21.52
N GLU A 97 -1.29 -5.84 -21.34
CA GLU A 97 -0.39 -5.89 -20.18
C GLU A 97 0.47 -4.61 -20.07
N GLN A 98 0.97 -4.13 -21.21
CA GLN A 98 1.74 -2.88 -21.27
C GLN A 98 0.88 -1.65 -20.92
N GLY A 99 -0.37 -1.58 -21.39
CA GLY A 99 -1.31 -0.53 -21.05
C GLY A 99 -1.66 -0.51 -19.56
N ALA A 100 -1.87 -1.69 -18.96
CA ALA A 100 -2.08 -1.86 -17.53
C ALA A 100 -0.85 -1.41 -16.71
N THR A 101 0.34 -1.84 -17.11
CA THR A 101 1.62 -1.44 -16.52
C THR A 101 1.82 0.08 -16.60
N ASN A 102 1.60 0.68 -17.75
CA ASN A 102 1.71 2.14 -17.95
C ASN A 102 0.70 2.90 -17.09
N THR A 103 -0.52 2.36 -16.92
CA THR A 103 -1.53 2.93 -16.04
C THR A 103 -1.07 2.88 -14.59
N MET A 104 -0.52 1.76 -14.12
CA MET A 104 0.02 1.64 -12.75
C MET A 104 1.20 2.59 -12.52
N ARG A 105 2.14 2.69 -13.47
CA ARG A 105 3.25 3.65 -13.39
C ARG A 105 2.75 5.09 -13.25
N ALA A 106 1.74 5.49 -14.02
CA ALA A 106 1.14 6.82 -13.92
C ALA A 106 0.47 7.04 -12.54
N ILE A 107 -0.25 6.05 -12.01
CA ILE A 107 -0.82 6.10 -10.65
C ILE A 107 0.28 6.31 -9.60
N TYR A 108 1.38 5.57 -9.71
CA TYR A 108 2.50 5.69 -8.77
C TYR A 108 3.24 7.02 -8.90
N SER A 109 3.30 7.62 -10.09
CA SER A 109 3.86 8.96 -10.28
C SER A 109 3.05 10.06 -9.58
N ASP A 110 1.76 9.83 -9.31
CA ASP A 110 0.92 10.79 -8.57
C ASP A 110 1.00 10.59 -7.03
N TYR A 111 1.46 9.43 -6.53
CA TYR A 111 1.54 9.16 -5.09
C TYR A 111 2.42 10.15 -4.31
N PRO A 112 3.57 10.65 -4.80
CA PRO A 112 4.40 11.59 -4.03
C PRO A 112 3.62 12.78 -3.49
N VAL A 113 2.80 13.41 -4.32
CA VAL A 113 1.94 14.53 -3.89
C VAL A 113 0.76 14.07 -3.06
N ALA A 114 0.07 13.01 -3.52
CA ALA A 114 -1.15 12.53 -2.88
C ALA A 114 -0.93 11.97 -1.46
N ALA A 115 0.25 11.43 -1.17
CA ALA A 115 0.56 10.77 0.09
C ALA A 115 1.38 11.62 1.08
N MET A 116 1.76 12.86 0.74
CA MET A 116 2.59 13.70 1.63
C MET A 116 2.04 13.80 3.05
N HIS A 117 0.74 14.08 3.17
CA HIS A 117 0.08 14.17 4.48
C HIS A 117 0.15 12.83 5.24
N SER A 118 -0.10 11.73 4.55
CA SER A 118 -0.10 10.38 5.14
C SER A 118 1.29 9.99 5.64
N ILE A 119 2.33 10.30 4.88
CA ILE A 119 3.74 10.07 5.27
C ILE A 119 4.08 10.92 6.50
N SER A 120 3.72 12.20 6.50
CA SER A 120 3.94 13.09 7.65
C SER A 120 3.25 12.56 8.92
N GLN A 121 2.00 12.13 8.82
CA GLN A 121 1.25 11.54 9.95
C GLN A 121 1.93 10.26 10.47
N LEU A 122 2.42 9.39 9.58
CA LEU A 122 3.14 8.19 9.98
C LEU A 122 4.44 8.53 10.70
N CYS A 123 5.23 9.47 10.19
CA CYS A 123 6.47 9.94 10.83
C CYS A 123 6.20 10.48 12.24
N HIS A 124 5.21 11.37 12.41
CA HIS A 124 4.83 11.90 13.73
C HIS A 124 4.39 10.79 14.69
N THR A 125 3.64 9.80 14.19
CA THR A 125 3.19 8.64 14.97
C THR A 125 4.37 7.84 15.51
N LEU A 126 5.35 7.54 14.66
CA LEU A 126 6.54 6.79 15.05
C LEU A 126 7.43 7.58 16.02
N LEU A 127 7.60 8.88 15.81
CA LEU A 127 8.35 9.76 16.70
C LEU A 127 7.73 9.87 18.10
N ALA A 128 6.41 9.74 18.22
CA ALA A 128 5.72 9.72 19.51
C ALA A 128 6.03 8.48 20.39
N ARG A 129 6.75 7.49 19.87
CA ARG A 129 7.25 6.28 20.57
C ARG A 129 6.18 5.51 21.34
N ARG A 130 4.99 5.35 20.75
CA ARG A 130 3.84 4.65 21.36
C ARG A 130 3.80 3.14 21.02
N GLY A 131 4.96 2.50 20.73
CA GLY A 131 5.06 1.07 20.38
C GLY A 131 4.81 0.78 18.90
N PRO A 132 4.62 -0.51 18.53
CA PRO A 132 4.47 -0.90 17.14
C PRO A 132 3.26 -0.25 16.45
N VAL A 133 3.45 0.14 15.20
CA VAL A 133 2.44 0.80 14.36
C VAL A 133 2.04 -0.12 13.21
N LEU A 134 0.74 -0.38 13.05
CA LEU A 134 0.20 -1.01 11.86
C LEU A 134 -0.14 0.04 10.80
N VAL A 135 0.38 -0.13 9.60
CA VAL A 135 0.03 0.69 8.43
C VAL A 135 -0.74 -0.16 7.43
N HIS A 136 -1.92 0.26 7.03
CA HIS A 136 -2.71 -0.47 6.05
C HIS A 136 -3.49 0.42 5.09
N CYS A 137 -3.85 -0.15 3.94
CA CYS A 137 -4.88 0.37 3.03
C CYS A 137 -5.93 -0.72 2.78
N ALA A 138 -6.50 -0.85 1.59
CA ALA A 138 -7.40 -1.97 1.27
C ALA A 138 -6.63 -3.30 1.14
N ALA A 139 -5.69 -3.40 0.19
CA ALA A 139 -4.91 -4.62 -0.06
C ALA A 139 -3.53 -4.65 0.65
N GLY A 140 -3.09 -3.55 1.27
CA GLY A 140 -1.79 -3.45 1.93
C GLY A 140 -0.59 -3.46 0.97
N LYS A 141 -0.80 -3.29 -0.34
CA LYS A 141 0.24 -3.40 -1.36
C LYS A 141 0.67 -2.03 -1.93
N ASP A 142 -0.18 -1.30 -2.64
CA ASP A 142 0.18 -0.09 -3.38
C ASP A 142 0.40 1.12 -2.46
N ARG A 143 -0.67 1.69 -1.88
CA ARG A 143 -0.59 2.86 -0.98
C ARG A 143 0.28 2.57 0.24
N THR A 144 0.07 1.43 0.87
CA THR A 144 0.89 0.97 2.02
C THR A 144 2.34 0.76 1.61
N GLY A 145 2.57 0.09 0.48
CA GLY A 145 3.92 -0.15 -0.03
C GLY A 145 4.67 1.14 -0.32
N PHE A 146 4.02 2.10 -1.00
CA PHE A 146 4.60 3.40 -1.29
C PHE A 146 4.93 4.19 -0.01
N VAL A 147 3.98 4.33 0.92
CA VAL A 147 4.19 5.10 2.16
C VAL A 147 5.31 4.50 3.02
N ILE A 148 5.37 3.17 3.13
CA ILE A 148 6.45 2.49 3.84
C ILE A 148 7.78 2.65 3.10
N ALA A 149 7.82 2.53 1.78
CA ALA A 149 9.04 2.73 1.00
C ALA A 149 9.61 4.15 1.21
N MET A 150 8.77 5.17 1.18
CA MET A 150 9.19 6.56 1.43
C MET A 150 9.70 6.79 2.85
N LEU A 151 9.06 6.18 3.84
CA LEU A 151 9.54 6.23 5.23
C LEU A 151 10.91 5.56 5.36
N LEU A 152 11.08 4.37 4.78
CA LEU A 152 12.33 3.61 4.84
C LEU A 152 13.47 4.35 4.11
N GLU A 153 13.18 4.97 2.97
CA GLU A 153 14.12 5.83 2.24
C GLU A 153 14.56 7.02 3.10
N ALA A 154 13.60 7.70 3.73
CA ALA A 154 13.89 8.88 4.56
C ALA A 154 14.79 8.57 5.79
N ILE A 155 14.76 7.35 6.31
CA ILE A 155 15.63 6.90 7.41
C ILE A 155 16.91 6.21 6.93
N GLY A 156 17.13 6.16 5.61
CA GLY A 156 18.37 5.66 5.01
C GLY A 156 18.46 4.13 4.87
N VAL A 157 17.33 3.40 4.88
CA VAL A 157 17.34 1.96 4.57
C VAL A 157 17.80 1.76 3.12
N GLU A 158 18.61 0.73 2.91
CA GLU A 158 19.15 0.40 1.58
C GLU A 158 18.02 0.12 0.58
N ARG A 159 18.13 0.71 -0.61
CA ARG A 159 17.12 0.66 -1.67
C ARG A 159 16.74 -0.77 -2.05
N GLU A 160 17.70 -1.68 -2.06
CA GLU A 160 17.48 -3.10 -2.35
C GLU A 160 16.58 -3.75 -1.29
N ALA A 161 16.79 -3.44 -0.01
CA ALA A 161 15.98 -3.96 1.09
C ALA A 161 14.54 -3.38 1.05
N ILE A 162 14.39 -2.11 0.67
CA ILE A 162 13.07 -1.48 0.46
C ILE A 162 12.33 -2.18 -0.67
N MET A 163 12.99 -2.35 -1.81
CA MET A 163 12.40 -3.00 -2.99
C MET A 163 12.01 -4.45 -2.68
N HIS A 164 12.85 -5.17 -1.94
CA HIS A 164 12.55 -6.54 -1.52
C HIS A 164 11.27 -6.61 -0.69
N ASP A 165 11.15 -5.80 0.39
CA ASP A 165 9.90 -5.77 1.18
C ASP A 165 8.69 -5.40 0.34
N TYR A 166 8.82 -4.43 -0.55
CA TYR A 166 7.72 -4.01 -1.42
C TYR A 166 7.22 -5.17 -2.29
N LEU A 167 8.14 -5.91 -2.94
CA LEU A 167 7.83 -7.00 -3.85
C LEU A 167 7.27 -8.25 -3.16
N LEU A 168 7.57 -8.48 -1.86
CA LEU A 168 6.94 -9.53 -1.07
C LEU A 168 5.39 -9.44 -1.04
N SER A 169 4.83 -8.30 -1.42
CA SER A 169 3.38 -8.16 -1.55
C SER A 169 2.78 -9.08 -2.60
N ASN A 170 3.56 -9.56 -3.59
CA ASN A 170 3.11 -10.50 -4.62
C ASN A 170 2.82 -11.89 -4.04
N ASP A 171 3.52 -12.30 -2.97
CA ASP A 171 3.30 -13.58 -2.29
C ASP A 171 1.95 -13.62 -1.55
N HIS A 172 1.32 -12.47 -1.41
CA HIS A 172 0.06 -12.29 -0.69
C HIS A 172 -1.13 -11.90 -1.59
N VAL A 173 -0.96 -11.99 -2.92
CA VAL A 173 -2.08 -11.75 -3.85
C VAL A 173 -3.05 -12.93 -3.74
N ALA A 174 -4.21 -12.68 -3.13
CA ALA A 174 -5.17 -13.73 -2.79
C ALA A 174 -6.11 -14.08 -3.95
N GLY A 175 -6.39 -15.36 -4.09
CA GLY A 175 -7.33 -15.93 -5.04
C GLY A 175 -6.67 -16.41 -6.33
N ASP A 176 -7.40 -17.26 -7.06
CA ASP A 176 -7.00 -17.66 -8.40
C ASP A 176 -7.16 -16.48 -9.40
N ILE A 177 -6.63 -16.68 -10.60
CA ILE A 177 -6.60 -15.61 -11.62
C ILE A 177 -8.01 -15.16 -12.02
N GLU A 178 -8.99 -16.04 -12.02
CA GLU A 178 -10.37 -15.70 -12.38
C GLU A 178 -11.05 -14.88 -11.29
N GLN A 179 -10.87 -15.22 -10.02
CA GLN A 179 -11.37 -14.40 -8.90
C GLN A 179 -10.73 -13.01 -8.89
N GLN A 180 -9.43 -12.93 -9.21
CA GLN A 180 -8.73 -11.65 -9.34
C GLN A 180 -9.30 -10.83 -10.51
N ARG A 181 -9.57 -11.46 -11.65
CA ARG A 181 -10.19 -10.83 -12.82
C ARG A 181 -11.54 -10.22 -12.48
N GLN A 182 -12.42 -10.97 -11.82
CA GLN A 182 -13.75 -10.50 -11.40
C GLN A 182 -13.64 -9.30 -10.44
N ARG A 183 -12.75 -9.35 -9.46
CA ARG A 183 -12.49 -8.21 -8.56
C ARG A 183 -12.01 -6.97 -9.31
N LEU A 184 -11.15 -7.17 -10.31
CA LEU A 184 -10.60 -6.10 -11.14
C LEU A 184 -11.69 -5.46 -11.99
N MET A 185 -12.54 -6.27 -12.67
CA MET A 185 -13.65 -5.77 -13.47
C MET A 185 -14.57 -4.88 -12.64
N VAL A 186 -14.95 -5.33 -11.45
CA VAL A 186 -15.77 -4.54 -10.51
C VAL A 186 -15.04 -3.26 -10.07
N HIS A 187 -13.76 -3.35 -9.72
CA HIS A 187 -12.98 -2.23 -9.19
C HIS A 187 -12.79 -1.12 -10.24
N PHE A 188 -12.42 -1.51 -11.46
CA PHE A 188 -12.20 -0.57 -12.57
C PHE A 188 -13.48 -0.27 -13.36
N GLN A 189 -14.62 -0.87 -12.98
CA GLN A 189 -15.92 -0.72 -13.67
C GLN A 189 -15.79 -1.02 -15.18
N LEU A 190 -15.12 -2.13 -15.49
CA LEU A 190 -14.98 -2.58 -16.87
C LEU A 190 -16.31 -3.19 -17.34
N PRO A 191 -16.74 -2.92 -18.57
CA PRO A 191 -17.91 -3.57 -19.16
C PRO A 191 -17.71 -5.09 -19.28
N ASP A 192 -18.77 -5.88 -19.19
CA ASP A 192 -18.71 -7.35 -19.22
C ASP A 192 -18.03 -7.92 -20.47
N HIS A 193 -18.12 -7.21 -21.60
CA HIS A 193 -17.45 -7.59 -22.84
C HIS A 193 -15.94 -7.30 -22.87
N MET A 194 -15.41 -6.57 -21.88
CA MET A 194 -13.99 -6.24 -21.73
C MET A 194 -13.34 -7.11 -20.66
N SER A 195 -13.26 -8.43 -20.90
CA SER A 195 -12.57 -9.32 -19.96
C SER A 195 -11.05 -9.14 -20.05
N PRO A 196 -10.36 -8.67 -18.98
CA PRO A 196 -8.93 -8.43 -19.01
C PRO A 196 -8.13 -9.73 -19.19
N PRO A 197 -7.13 -9.79 -20.08
CA PRO A 197 -6.21 -10.91 -20.19
C PRO A 197 -5.42 -11.13 -18.87
N ASP A 198 -4.86 -12.33 -18.69
CA ASP A 198 -4.11 -12.71 -17.47
C ASP A 198 -2.95 -11.75 -17.17
N GLY A 199 -2.20 -11.29 -18.19
CA GLY A 199 -1.14 -10.30 -18.03
C GLY A 199 -1.64 -8.98 -17.44
N VAL A 200 -2.82 -8.52 -17.87
CA VAL A 200 -3.46 -7.31 -17.31
C VAL A 200 -3.87 -7.55 -15.86
N VAL A 201 -4.45 -8.72 -15.56
CA VAL A 201 -4.82 -9.08 -14.19
C VAL A 201 -3.58 -9.09 -13.29
N SER A 202 -2.51 -9.73 -13.73
CA SER A 202 -1.24 -9.80 -12.99
C SER A 202 -0.64 -8.42 -12.76
N ALA A 203 -0.61 -7.55 -13.76
CA ALA A 203 -0.09 -6.19 -13.65
C ALA A 203 -0.89 -5.34 -12.65
N LEU A 204 -2.22 -5.44 -12.64
CA LEU A 204 -3.08 -4.61 -11.75
C LEU A 204 -3.24 -5.21 -10.35
N MET A 205 -3.19 -6.53 -10.20
CA MET A 205 -3.37 -7.21 -8.91
C MET A 205 -2.04 -7.42 -8.18
N GLY A 206 -0.92 -7.48 -8.89
CA GLY A 206 0.43 -7.54 -8.33
C GLY A 206 1.02 -6.16 -8.02
N VAL A 207 2.32 -6.17 -7.70
CA VAL A 207 3.21 -5.00 -7.66
C VAL A 207 4.45 -5.31 -8.52
N SER A 208 5.06 -4.25 -9.08
CA SER A 208 6.27 -4.36 -9.89
C SER A 208 7.28 -3.30 -9.47
N ALA A 209 8.59 -3.61 -9.57
CA ALA A 209 9.65 -2.66 -9.29
C ALA A 209 9.46 -1.34 -10.05
N GLU A 210 9.08 -1.42 -11.33
CA GLU A 210 8.90 -0.25 -12.19
C GLU A 210 7.77 0.70 -11.72
N TYR A 211 6.81 0.22 -10.89
CA TYR A 211 5.80 1.10 -10.31
C TYR A 211 6.42 1.99 -9.23
N LEU A 212 7.17 1.39 -8.30
CA LEU A 212 7.85 2.15 -7.27
C LEU A 212 8.93 3.06 -7.84
N GLU A 213 9.65 2.61 -8.88
CA GLU A 213 10.64 3.41 -9.63
C GLU A 213 9.98 4.62 -10.31
N ALA A 214 8.77 4.48 -10.85
CA ALA A 214 8.02 5.60 -11.42
C ALA A 214 7.70 6.67 -10.37
N ALA A 215 7.38 6.25 -9.14
CA ALA A 215 7.19 7.19 -8.03
C ALA A 215 8.49 7.90 -7.65
N TYR A 216 9.61 7.19 -7.58
CA TYR A 216 10.93 7.80 -7.34
C TYR A 216 11.32 8.79 -8.43
N ALA A 217 11.09 8.44 -9.69
CA ALA A 217 11.34 9.35 -10.81
C ALA A 217 10.50 10.63 -10.72
N ALA A 218 9.22 10.50 -10.32
CA ALA A 218 8.35 11.65 -10.11
C ALA A 218 8.82 12.54 -8.95
N ILE A 219 9.32 11.96 -7.85
CA ILE A 219 9.93 12.72 -6.75
C ILE A 219 11.13 13.52 -7.25
N HIS A 220 12.03 12.89 -7.99
CA HIS A 220 13.20 13.60 -8.54
C HIS A 220 12.81 14.74 -9.48
N GLN A 221 11.78 14.55 -10.32
CA GLN A 221 11.33 15.61 -11.24
C GLN A 221 10.66 16.79 -10.51
N GLN A 222 9.91 16.51 -9.43
CA GLN A 222 9.09 17.52 -8.77
C GLN A 222 9.83 18.25 -7.63
N PHE A 223 10.81 17.61 -6.99
CA PHE A 223 11.42 18.10 -5.74
C PHE A 223 12.94 18.25 -5.79
N THR A 224 13.60 18.02 -6.93
CA THR A 224 15.08 18.13 -7.06
C THR A 224 15.57 19.49 -7.47
N THR A 225 14.79 20.55 -7.37
CA THR A 225 15.28 21.90 -7.60
C THR A 225 14.86 22.81 -6.47
N VAL A 226 15.59 22.73 -5.37
CA VAL A 226 15.75 23.88 -4.50
C VAL A 226 17.24 23.97 -4.22
N ASP A 227 17.94 24.73 -5.07
CA ASP A 227 19.18 25.39 -4.69
C ASP A 227 18.85 26.47 -3.66
#